data_d6f2077066e55206754320f20feb26d0
#
_entry.id   d6f2077066e55206754320f20feb26d0
#
_cell.length_a   1.000
_cell.length_b   1.000
_cell.length_c   1.000
_cell.angle_alpha   90.00
_cell.angle_beta   90.00
_cell.angle_gamma   90.00
#
_symmetry.space_group_name_H-M   'P 1'
#
loop_
_entity.id
_entity.type
_entity.pdbx_description
1 polymer ?
#
loop_
_entity_poly.entity_id
_entity_poly.type
_entity_poly.pdbx_seq_one_letter_code
_entity_poly.pdbx_strand_id
1 'polypeptide(L)'
;MTSQSQLHTVPVRMYTTDSRIMIAAPMPGLEPDDISVTVADAHVTIRGQERGPRQHERDLLLAEWTVGPYERQIELPQPVNGALANATYGNGVLVLALPIMPSGQPSVRSEFVLEVIAATRGERVGHSGRDLHPTTTQERRQKLAQPARTAQRAED
;
A
#
# COMPACT_ATOMS: atom_id res chain seq x y z
N MET A 1 32.02 -7.65 15.57
CA MET A 1 31.31 -6.41 15.21
C MET A 1 29.96 -6.80 14.65
N THR A 2 28.92 -6.64 15.41
CA THR A 2 27.55 -6.82 14.96
C THR A 2 27.20 -5.62 14.08
N SER A 3 27.01 -5.86 12.78
CA SER A 3 26.44 -4.87 11.89
C SER A 3 25.03 -4.59 12.38
N GLN A 4 24.84 -3.48 13.05
CA GLN A 4 23.51 -2.98 13.35
C GLN A 4 22.85 -2.69 12.00
N SER A 5 21.86 -3.48 11.65
CA SER A 5 20.99 -3.19 10.52
C SER A 5 20.37 -1.83 10.78
N GLN A 6 20.85 -0.81 10.08
CA GLN A 6 20.28 0.51 10.21
C GLN A 6 18.86 0.48 9.69
N LEU A 7 17.92 0.77 10.56
CA LEU A 7 16.51 0.94 10.21
C LEU A 7 16.36 2.09 9.22
N HIS A 8 15.82 1.81 8.05
CA HIS A 8 15.54 2.85 7.06
C HIS A 8 14.17 3.47 7.33
N THR A 9 14.18 4.75 7.64
CA THR A 9 12.93 5.52 7.70
C THR A 9 12.39 5.70 6.30
N VAL A 10 11.23 5.10 6.04
CA VAL A 10 10.58 5.14 4.73
C VAL A 10 10.00 6.51 4.46
N PRO A 11 10.36 7.18 3.37
CA PRO A 11 9.66 8.40 2.96
C PRO A 11 8.25 8.04 2.52
N VAL A 12 7.29 8.89 2.84
CA VAL A 12 5.88 8.66 2.50
C VAL A 12 5.28 9.86 1.80
N ARG A 13 4.30 9.59 0.95
CA ARG A 13 3.37 10.58 0.43
C ARG A 13 2.02 10.33 1.05
N MET A 14 1.44 11.34 1.65
CA MET A 14 0.12 11.28 2.24
C MET A 14 -0.76 12.36 1.63
N TYR A 15 -1.94 11.96 1.19
CA TYR A 15 -2.95 12.89 0.69
C TYR A 15 -4.33 12.45 1.15
N THR A 16 -5.25 13.38 1.18
CA THR A 16 -6.62 13.14 1.61
C THR A 16 -7.60 13.40 0.48
N THR A 17 -8.63 12.59 0.44
CA THR A 17 -9.84 12.83 -0.33
C THR A 17 -10.98 13.15 0.65
N ASP A 18 -12.20 13.36 0.16
CA ASP A 18 -13.35 13.64 1.03
C ASP A 18 -13.65 12.50 2.02
N SER A 19 -13.27 11.26 1.70
CA SER A 19 -13.61 10.08 2.48
C SER A 19 -12.43 9.23 2.97
N ARG A 20 -11.21 9.50 2.48
CA ARG A 20 -10.05 8.65 2.72
C ARG A 20 -8.76 9.42 2.90
N ILE A 21 -7.87 8.84 3.68
CA ILE A 21 -6.45 9.20 3.68
C ILE A 21 -5.71 8.12 2.88
N MET A 22 -4.91 8.55 1.93
CA MET A 22 -4.07 7.68 1.10
C MET A 22 -2.61 7.88 1.46
N ILE A 23 -1.89 6.78 1.62
CA ILE A 23 -0.45 6.81 1.91
C ILE A 23 0.27 5.94 0.88
N ALA A 24 1.29 6.47 0.27
CA ALA A 24 2.21 5.73 -0.59
C ALA A 24 3.61 5.71 0.02
N ALA A 25 4.19 4.54 0.15
CA ALA A 25 5.49 4.31 0.76
C ALA A 25 6.37 3.43 -0.15
N PRO A 26 7.44 3.97 -0.72
CA PRO A 26 8.37 3.18 -1.53
C PRO A 26 9.20 2.26 -0.61
N MET A 27 9.06 0.97 -0.81
CA MET A 27 9.75 -0.07 -0.06
C MET A 27 10.21 -1.18 -1.03
N PRO A 28 11.14 -0.88 -1.95
CA PRO A 28 11.52 -1.83 -2.98
C PRO A 28 12.24 -3.05 -2.42
N GLY A 29 12.15 -4.16 -3.15
CA GLY A 29 12.88 -5.38 -2.83
C GLY A 29 12.18 -6.33 -1.85
N LEU A 30 10.92 -6.09 -1.55
CA LEU A 30 10.10 -6.91 -0.66
C LEU A 30 8.99 -7.64 -1.43
N GLU A 31 8.38 -8.58 -0.76
CA GLU A 31 7.12 -9.19 -1.14
C GLU A 31 6.01 -8.75 -0.17
N PRO A 32 4.73 -8.89 -0.54
CA PRO A 32 3.63 -8.49 0.35
C PRO A 32 3.71 -9.09 1.75
N ASP A 33 4.13 -10.34 1.86
CA ASP A 33 4.25 -11.05 3.15
C ASP A 33 5.40 -10.52 4.03
N ASP A 34 6.32 -9.75 3.46
CA ASP A 34 7.42 -9.14 4.21
C ASP A 34 7.02 -7.83 4.89
N ILE A 35 5.83 -7.33 4.58
CA ILE A 35 5.35 -6.03 5.03
C ILE A 35 4.27 -6.21 6.09
N SER A 36 4.43 -5.48 7.20
CA SER A 36 3.47 -5.42 8.29
C SER A 36 2.94 -4.00 8.42
N VAL A 37 1.62 -3.87 8.42
CA VAL A 37 0.93 -2.59 8.59
C VAL A 37 -0.06 -2.70 9.74
N THR A 38 0.05 -1.79 10.69
CA THR A 38 -0.85 -1.70 11.84
C THR A 38 -1.50 -0.33 11.87
N VAL A 39 -2.80 -0.30 12.04
CA VAL A 39 -3.60 0.93 12.12
C VAL A 39 -4.33 0.97 13.46
N ALA A 40 -4.13 2.03 14.19
CA ALA A 40 -4.80 2.27 15.47
C ALA A 40 -5.24 3.74 15.55
N ASP A 41 -6.54 3.99 15.49
CA ASP A 41 -7.13 5.34 15.55
C ASP A 41 -6.51 6.30 14.50
N ALA A 42 -5.65 7.20 14.92
CA ALA A 42 -4.94 8.17 14.07
C ALA A 42 -3.45 7.82 13.88
N HIS A 43 -3.05 6.58 14.11
CA HIS A 43 -1.67 6.14 13.99
C HIS A 43 -1.53 4.97 13.02
N VAL A 44 -0.49 5.02 12.21
CA VAL A 44 -0.11 3.93 11.30
C VAL A 44 1.33 3.56 11.57
N THR A 45 1.59 2.28 11.72
CA THR A 45 2.94 1.73 11.80
C THR A 45 3.18 0.81 10.60
N ILE A 46 4.22 1.09 9.86
CA ILE A 46 4.65 0.31 8.70
C ILE A 46 6.01 -0.28 9.00
N ARG A 47 6.15 -1.58 8.76
CA ARG A 47 7.43 -2.30 8.85
C ARG A 47 7.60 -3.20 7.66
N GLY A 48 8.83 -3.30 7.18
CA GLY A 48 9.16 -4.23 6.11
C GLY A 48 10.54 -4.79 6.32
N GLN A 49 10.64 -6.11 6.23
CA GLN A 49 11.90 -6.81 6.37
C GLN A 49 11.93 -8.02 5.44
N GLU A 50 12.96 -8.11 4.66
CA GLU A 50 13.22 -9.26 3.80
C GLU A 50 13.37 -10.54 4.63
N ARG A 51 12.67 -11.60 4.20
CA ARG A 51 12.76 -12.92 4.81
C ARG A 51 13.87 -13.73 4.17
N GLY A 52 14.53 -14.52 4.98
CA GLY A 52 15.54 -15.48 4.55
C GLY A 52 16.97 -14.97 4.61
N PRO A 53 17.93 -15.85 4.35
CA PRO A 53 19.33 -15.48 4.37
C PRO A 53 19.62 -14.54 3.17
N ARG A 54 20.32 -13.47 3.42
CA ARG A 54 20.85 -12.59 2.38
C ARG A 54 21.88 -13.36 1.55
N GLN A 55 21.42 -13.89 0.43
CA GLN A 55 22.20 -14.86 -0.35
C GLN A 55 23.42 -14.26 -1.05
N HIS A 56 23.55 -12.93 -1.12
CA HIS A 56 24.54 -12.30 -2.00
C HIS A 56 25.47 -11.29 -1.32
N GLU A 57 25.49 -11.23 0.01
CA GLU A 57 26.37 -10.26 0.70
C GLU A 57 27.87 -10.56 0.50
N ARG A 58 28.23 -11.80 0.20
CA ARG A 58 29.63 -12.19 0.06
C ARG A 58 30.25 -11.87 -1.30
N ASP A 59 29.45 -11.72 -2.33
CA ASP A 59 29.88 -11.57 -3.71
C ASP A 59 29.58 -10.19 -4.30
N LEU A 60 29.16 -9.24 -3.46
CA LEU A 60 28.87 -7.88 -3.88
C LEU A 60 30.15 -7.14 -4.28
N LEU A 61 30.20 -6.71 -5.54
CA LEU A 61 31.26 -5.84 -6.05
C LEU A 61 30.96 -4.35 -5.80
N LEU A 62 29.69 -3.99 -5.76
CA LEU A 62 29.23 -2.63 -5.53
C LEU A 62 27.86 -2.68 -4.88
N ALA A 63 27.67 -1.94 -3.78
CA ALA A 63 26.36 -1.78 -3.13
C ALA A 63 26.21 -0.32 -2.70
N GLU A 64 25.38 0.42 -3.42
CA GLU A 64 25.08 1.82 -3.14
C GLU A 64 23.75 1.99 -2.39
N TRP A 65 22.98 0.92 -2.26
CA TRP A 65 21.73 0.91 -1.51
C TRP A 65 21.50 -0.46 -0.87
N THR A 66 20.63 -0.49 0.14
CA THR A 66 20.24 -1.72 0.84
C THR A 66 18.73 -1.87 0.87
N VAL A 67 18.26 -3.13 0.85
CA VAL A 67 16.85 -3.45 1.04
C VAL A 67 16.56 -3.64 2.52
N GLY A 68 15.73 -2.77 3.07
CA GLY A 68 15.30 -2.87 4.46
C GLY A 68 16.42 -3.06 5.50
N PRO A 69 16.04 -3.27 6.77
CA PRO A 69 14.70 -3.18 7.29
C PRO A 69 14.12 -1.77 7.23
N TYR A 70 12.84 -1.70 6.88
CA TYR A 70 12.09 -0.46 6.78
C TYR A 70 11.17 -0.28 7.98
N GLU A 71 11.06 0.93 8.47
CA GLU A 71 10.07 1.31 9.48
C GLU A 71 9.57 2.73 9.25
N ARG A 72 8.29 2.94 9.49
CA ARG A 72 7.68 4.25 9.55
C ARG A 72 6.51 4.26 10.50
N GLN A 73 6.50 5.24 11.39
CA GLN A 73 5.35 5.59 12.20
C GLN A 73 4.78 6.90 11.68
N ILE A 74 3.48 6.93 11.47
CA ILE A 74 2.78 8.08 10.89
C ILE A 74 1.63 8.46 11.81
N GLU A 75 1.58 9.72 12.16
CA GLU A 75 0.44 10.33 12.81
C GLU A 75 -0.48 10.92 11.74
N LEU A 76 -1.76 10.52 11.79
CA LEU A 76 -2.76 10.96 10.83
C LEU A 76 -3.45 12.23 11.32
N PRO A 77 -3.89 13.11 10.41
CA PRO A 77 -4.62 14.32 10.78
C PRO A 77 -6.02 14.05 11.35
N GLN A 78 -6.57 12.87 11.09
CA GLN A 78 -7.91 12.46 11.52
C GLN A 78 -7.92 10.96 11.83
N PRO A 79 -8.80 10.51 12.74
CA PRO A 79 -9.03 9.09 12.97
C PRO A 79 -9.56 8.39 11.72
N VAL A 80 -9.13 7.16 11.51
CA VAL A 80 -9.53 6.32 10.39
C VAL A 80 -10.15 5.01 10.86
N ASN A 81 -10.92 4.39 9.98
CA ASN A 81 -11.52 3.10 10.23
C ASN A 81 -10.59 1.98 9.75
N GLY A 82 -9.80 1.43 10.67
CA GLY A 82 -8.86 0.35 10.39
C GLY A 82 -9.54 -0.95 9.91
N ALA A 83 -10.79 -1.19 10.30
CA ALA A 83 -11.53 -2.38 9.87
C ALA A 83 -11.85 -2.38 8.37
N LEU A 84 -11.94 -1.20 7.76
CA LEU A 84 -12.23 -1.01 6.34
C LEU A 84 -10.99 -0.56 5.54
N ALA A 85 -9.85 -0.49 6.19
CA ALA A 85 -8.60 -0.08 5.55
C ALA A 85 -8.04 -1.20 4.65
N ASN A 86 -7.39 -0.78 3.57
CA ASN A 86 -6.74 -1.68 2.62
C ASN A 86 -5.26 -1.34 2.46
N ALA A 87 -4.46 -2.37 2.28
CA ALA A 87 -3.04 -2.26 1.97
C ALA A 87 -2.71 -3.07 0.72
N THR A 88 -2.12 -2.44 -0.27
CA THR A 88 -1.66 -3.10 -1.49
C THR A 88 -0.18 -2.82 -1.73
N TYR A 89 0.52 -3.79 -2.28
CA TYR A 89 1.93 -3.66 -2.61
C TYR A 89 2.20 -4.11 -4.04
N GLY A 90 2.81 -3.26 -4.81
CA GLY A 90 3.21 -3.57 -6.18
C GLY A 90 4.24 -2.59 -6.70
N ASN A 91 5.10 -3.04 -7.60
CA ASN A 91 6.20 -2.24 -8.16
C ASN A 91 7.11 -1.58 -7.10
N GLY A 92 7.28 -2.24 -5.96
CA GLY A 92 8.10 -1.70 -4.87
C GLY A 92 7.43 -0.61 -4.05
N VAL A 93 6.13 -0.37 -4.20
CA VAL A 93 5.41 0.67 -3.47
C VAL A 93 4.24 0.08 -2.69
N LEU A 94 4.21 0.39 -1.39
CA LEU A 94 3.06 0.12 -0.53
C LEU A 94 2.07 1.27 -0.63
N VAL A 95 0.81 0.95 -0.86
CA VAL A 95 -0.29 1.93 -0.87
C VAL A 95 -1.33 1.55 0.17
N LEU A 96 -1.65 2.49 1.05
CA LEU A 96 -2.68 2.36 2.07
C LEU A 96 -3.88 3.22 1.70
N ALA A 97 -5.06 2.65 1.78
CA ALA A 97 -6.34 3.36 1.68
C ALA A 97 -7.05 3.28 3.03
N LEU A 98 -7.16 4.40 3.70
CA LEU A 98 -7.64 4.51 5.06
C LEU A 98 -8.94 5.33 5.10
N PRO A 99 -10.12 4.69 5.20
CA PRO A 99 -11.38 5.42 5.31
C PRO A 99 -11.42 6.30 6.56
N ILE A 100 -11.77 7.58 6.40
CA ILE A 100 -11.87 8.52 7.52
C ILE A 100 -13.11 8.18 8.35
N MET A 101 -12.97 8.20 9.68
CA MET A 101 -14.10 8.04 10.59
C MET A 101 -15.04 9.24 10.46
N PRO A 102 -16.37 9.01 10.34
CA PRO A 102 -17.34 10.09 10.35
C PRO A 102 -17.27 10.90 11.65
N SER A 103 -17.50 12.21 11.55
CA SER A 103 -17.57 13.10 12.71
C SER A 103 -18.63 12.62 13.71
N GLY A 104 -18.28 12.56 14.99
CA GLY A 104 -19.21 12.18 16.07
C GLY A 104 -19.30 10.68 16.36
N GLN A 105 -18.63 9.82 15.63
CA GLN A 105 -18.48 8.42 16.00
C GLN A 105 -17.33 8.25 16.98
N PRO A 106 -17.49 7.44 18.04
CA PRO A 106 -16.40 7.15 18.95
C PRO A 106 -15.28 6.45 18.19
N SER A 107 -14.06 6.96 18.35
CA SER A 107 -12.88 6.27 17.82
C SER A 107 -12.79 4.89 18.48
N VAL A 108 -12.76 3.86 17.66
CA VAL A 108 -12.51 2.52 18.15
C VAL A 108 -11.01 2.44 18.43
N ARG A 109 -10.65 2.36 19.70
CA ARG A 109 -9.24 2.22 20.15
C ARG A 109 -8.64 0.85 19.82
N SER A 110 -9.18 0.18 18.84
CA SER A 110 -8.71 -1.13 18.42
C SER A 110 -7.57 -0.99 17.43
N GLU A 111 -6.58 -1.81 17.61
CA GLU A 111 -5.48 -1.98 16.68
C GLU A 111 -5.86 -2.98 15.58
N PHE A 112 -5.68 -2.60 14.34
CA PHE A 112 -5.96 -3.46 13.19
C PHE A 112 -4.67 -3.77 12.44
N VAL A 113 -4.41 -5.05 12.25
CA VAL A 113 -3.33 -5.52 11.39
C VAL A 113 -3.90 -5.69 9.99
N LEU A 114 -3.39 -4.94 9.03
CA LEU A 114 -3.83 -5.01 7.65
C LEU A 114 -3.12 -6.14 6.91
N GLU A 115 -3.89 -6.92 6.17
CA GLU A 115 -3.31 -7.84 5.21
C GLU A 115 -2.81 -7.05 3.99
N VAL A 116 -1.54 -7.23 3.66
CA VAL A 116 -0.95 -6.60 2.47
C VAL A 116 -1.15 -7.52 1.28
N ILE A 117 -1.88 -7.04 0.29
CA ILE A 117 -2.25 -7.78 -0.90
C ILE A 117 -1.38 -7.32 -2.08
N ALA A 118 -0.96 -8.26 -2.92
CA ALA A 118 -0.25 -7.93 -4.14
C ALA A 118 -1.13 -7.12 -5.09
N ALA A 119 -0.64 -5.97 -5.53
CA ALA A 119 -1.30 -5.17 -6.55
C ALA A 119 -1.21 -5.89 -7.90
N THR A 120 -2.35 -6.14 -8.52
CA THR A 120 -2.42 -6.84 -9.83
C THR A 120 -1.98 -5.98 -11.00
N ARG A 121 -1.96 -4.68 -10.81
CA ARG A 121 -1.37 -3.69 -11.72
C ARG A 121 -0.66 -2.66 -10.88
N GLY A 122 0.58 -2.36 -11.23
CA GLY A 122 1.33 -1.32 -10.54
C GLY A 122 0.57 0.00 -10.60
N GLU A 123 0.20 0.50 -9.43
CA GLU A 123 -0.28 1.85 -9.30
C GLU A 123 0.88 2.78 -9.66
N ARG A 124 0.66 3.65 -10.61
CA ARG A 124 1.67 4.64 -10.97
C ARG A 124 1.77 5.66 -9.85
N VAL A 125 2.89 5.68 -9.19
CA VAL A 125 3.22 6.73 -8.23
C VAL A 125 3.13 8.07 -8.95
N GLY A 126 2.24 8.94 -8.52
CA GLY A 126 2.10 10.27 -9.09
C GLY A 126 0.76 10.56 -9.79
N HIS A 127 -0.15 9.62 -9.86
CA HIS A 127 -1.53 9.92 -10.26
C HIS A 127 -2.32 10.44 -9.05
N SER A 128 -2.18 11.74 -8.82
CA SER A 128 -3.07 12.46 -7.92
C SER A 128 -4.46 12.57 -8.56
N GLY A 129 -5.47 12.07 -7.91
CA GLY A 129 -6.85 12.47 -8.15
C GLY A 129 -7.75 11.53 -8.92
N ARG A 130 -7.38 10.31 -9.19
CA ARG A 130 -8.36 9.29 -9.57
C ARG A 130 -8.64 8.39 -8.36
N ASP A 131 -9.87 8.44 -7.90
CA ASP A 131 -10.39 7.45 -6.97
C ASP A 131 -10.19 6.06 -7.61
N LEU A 132 -9.15 5.37 -7.17
CA LEU A 132 -9.03 3.95 -7.45
C LEU A 132 -10.06 3.27 -6.55
N HIS A 133 -11.30 3.22 -7.01
CA HIS A 133 -12.27 2.35 -6.39
C HIS A 133 -11.67 0.94 -6.39
N PRO A 134 -11.61 0.27 -5.25
CA PRO A 134 -11.25 -1.14 -5.25
C PRO A 134 -12.29 -1.86 -6.09
N THR A 135 -11.93 -2.09 -7.34
CA THR A 135 -12.75 -2.92 -8.23
C THR A 135 -12.70 -4.31 -7.65
N THR A 136 -13.79 -4.76 -7.07
CA THR A 136 -13.88 -6.13 -6.58
C THR A 136 -13.56 -7.08 -7.72
N THR A 137 -12.95 -8.20 -7.40
CA THR A 137 -12.60 -9.24 -8.41
C THR A 137 -13.82 -9.64 -9.25
N GLN A 138 -15.03 -9.51 -8.71
CA GLN A 138 -16.28 -9.77 -9.43
C GLN A 138 -16.58 -8.72 -10.50
N GLU A 139 -16.40 -7.45 -10.22
CA GLU A 139 -16.62 -6.37 -11.19
C GLU A 139 -15.62 -6.42 -12.34
N ARG A 140 -14.37 -6.83 -12.07
CA ARG A 140 -13.39 -7.09 -13.11
C ARG A 140 -13.81 -8.23 -14.03
N ARG A 141 -14.33 -9.34 -13.50
CA ARG A 141 -14.82 -10.46 -14.29
C ARG A 141 -16.01 -10.07 -15.16
N GLN A 142 -16.93 -9.27 -14.65
CA GLN A 142 -18.07 -8.77 -15.43
C GLN A 142 -17.66 -7.81 -16.54
N LYS A 143 -16.68 -6.94 -16.30
CA LYS A 143 -16.17 -6.01 -17.31
C LYS A 143 -15.40 -6.69 -18.44
N LEU A 144 -14.72 -7.80 -18.15
CA LEU A 144 -14.01 -8.62 -19.14
C LEU A 144 -14.95 -9.55 -19.92
N ALA A 145 -16.13 -9.85 -19.37
CA ALA A 145 -17.13 -10.71 -20.00
C ALA A 145 -18.09 -9.95 -20.92
N GLN A 146 -18.05 -8.63 -20.98
CA GLN A 146 -18.86 -7.86 -21.93
C GLN A 146 -18.21 -7.91 -23.31
N PRO A 147 -18.90 -8.47 -24.33
CA PRO A 147 -18.39 -8.43 -25.70
C PRO A 147 -18.29 -6.97 -26.15
N ALA A 148 -17.21 -6.69 -26.87
CA ALA A 148 -17.05 -5.40 -27.52
C ALA A 148 -18.31 -5.12 -28.36
N ARG A 149 -19.00 -4.01 -28.08
CA ARG A 149 -20.10 -3.56 -28.94
C ARG A 149 -19.50 -3.27 -30.30
N THR A 150 -19.75 -4.16 -31.22
CA THR A 150 -19.49 -3.93 -32.64
C THR A 150 -20.37 -2.72 -33.02
N ALA A 151 -19.73 -1.63 -33.38
CA ALA A 151 -20.44 -0.52 -33.98
C ALA A 151 -21.00 -1.02 -35.31
N GLN A 152 -22.31 -1.27 -35.37
CA GLN A 152 -23.00 -1.43 -36.63
C GLN A 152 -22.87 -0.12 -37.40
N ARG A 153 -22.05 -0.12 -38.42
CA ARG A 153 -22.13 0.88 -39.47
C ARG A 153 -23.49 0.72 -40.12
N ALA A 154 -24.35 1.70 -39.97
CA ALA A 154 -25.49 1.84 -40.84
C ALA A 154 -24.95 2.28 -42.21
N GLU A 155 -25.05 1.40 -43.21
CA GLU A 155 -25.00 1.79 -44.62
C GLU A 155 -26.41 2.21 -45.04
N ASP A 156 -26.55 3.45 -45.41
CA ASP A 156 -27.49 3.92 -46.42
C ASP A 156 -26.71 4.49 -47.58
#